data_fa4a323e688a34ca5ae541b34ab9259a
#
_entry.id   fa4a323e688a34ca5ae541b34ab9259a
#
_cell.length_a   1.000
_cell.length_b   1.000
_cell.length_c   1.000
_cell.angle_alpha   90.00
_cell.angle_beta   90.00
_cell.angle_gamma   90.00
#
_symmetry.space_group_name_H-M   'P 1'
#
loop_
_entity.id
_entity.type
_entity.pdbx_description
1 polymer ?
#
loop_
_entity_poly.entity_id
_entity_poly.type
_entity_poly.pdbx_seq_one_letter_code
_entity_poly.pdbx_strand_id
1 'polypeptide(L)'
;MAADSTHDLLEKAKPRINKAAGTALVVGLAGLGTAAVLAAVVGVGPFFRSLLIGYILPFGLMMGSLVLLMIQWCTAGYWGYVARRPLEAATRTLPAMALIFGLIAAGGLTGVFEIGHGDTHAEHPNANLNEVSDHRLWPWADHELEYPHHEALVVDAKRGYLNVPFFAARSVVAFVIWIALMLALNRVARREDAEGSSQKLRDLGMQFSGPGIVIYSITMLFISTDWSMSLQPAWYSSMYPVIFGFSQLLGAMCLNAVVFVFLRKDIVDLSSGRNKKVMRDLGSLILGFVVFWTYISFSQYLLIWSANLKEEVPYYIARTNGGWQYLTAILAFGHFVIPFFVLLLREVSRSGKWLVRVAVFILAMRYVDIYWQFKPAFSPGRWNFASLETVMDLGAAVGLLGLWGFLFLKQLGKHDLLPANDNRRETEPVHTVSDDVEIAASHG
;
A
#
# COMPACT_ATOMS: atom_id res chain seq x y z
N MET A 1 -6.23 -24.57 -33.03
CA MET A 1 -5.61 -24.79 -31.71
C MET A 1 -6.71 -24.62 -30.70
N ALA A 2 -7.08 -25.67 -29.97
CA ALA A 2 -8.06 -25.57 -28.88
C ALA A 2 -7.50 -24.57 -27.84
N ALA A 3 -8.29 -23.56 -27.48
CA ALA A 3 -7.92 -22.65 -26.43
C ALA A 3 -7.73 -23.49 -25.14
N ASP A 4 -6.54 -23.43 -24.54
CA ASP A 4 -6.30 -24.04 -23.23
C ASP A 4 -7.38 -23.52 -22.28
N SER A 5 -7.99 -24.41 -21.51
CA SER A 5 -8.96 -23.99 -20.50
C SER A 5 -8.28 -23.08 -19.47
N THR A 6 -9.00 -22.16 -18.84
CA THR A 6 -8.43 -21.29 -17.80
C THR A 6 -7.83 -22.11 -16.66
N HIS A 7 -8.37 -23.31 -16.43
CA HIS A 7 -7.86 -24.28 -15.46
C HIS A 7 -6.48 -24.83 -15.87
N ASP A 8 -6.26 -25.15 -17.16
CA ASP A 8 -4.97 -25.64 -17.65
C ASP A 8 -3.86 -24.60 -17.50
N LEU A 9 -4.21 -23.31 -17.67
CA LEU A 9 -3.28 -22.20 -17.45
C LEU A 9 -2.83 -22.14 -15.98
N LEU A 10 -3.76 -22.35 -15.04
CA LEU A 10 -3.43 -22.40 -13.62
C LEU A 10 -2.50 -23.57 -13.28
N GLU A 11 -2.82 -24.77 -13.76
CA GLU A 11 -2.00 -25.97 -13.47
C GLU A 11 -0.57 -25.82 -14.01
N LYS A 12 -0.38 -25.22 -15.18
CA LYS A 12 0.94 -24.87 -15.73
C LYS A 12 1.70 -23.84 -14.86
N ALA A 13 1.02 -22.83 -14.33
CA ALA A 13 1.63 -21.78 -13.52
C ALA A 13 1.87 -22.16 -12.05
N LYS A 14 1.08 -23.09 -11.52
CA LYS A 14 1.04 -23.49 -10.10
C LYS A 14 2.38 -23.88 -9.48
N PRO A 15 3.28 -24.66 -10.15
CA PRO A 15 4.60 -24.96 -9.59
C PRO A 15 5.44 -23.70 -9.36
N ARG A 16 5.35 -22.73 -10.30
CA ARG A 16 6.07 -21.47 -10.23
C ARG A 16 5.50 -20.55 -9.15
N ILE A 17 4.18 -20.48 -9.02
CA ILE A 17 3.49 -19.73 -7.97
C ILE A 17 3.85 -20.32 -6.60
N ASN A 18 3.84 -21.66 -6.44
CA ASN A 18 4.19 -22.32 -5.19
C ASN A 18 5.66 -22.10 -4.81
N LYS A 19 6.58 -22.16 -5.77
CA LYS A 19 8.00 -21.86 -5.54
C LYS A 19 8.17 -20.41 -5.08
N ALA A 20 7.53 -19.44 -5.75
CA ALA A 20 7.56 -18.05 -5.35
C ALA A 20 6.97 -17.83 -3.95
N ALA A 21 5.85 -18.51 -3.63
CA ALA A 21 5.25 -18.45 -2.31
C ALA A 21 6.20 -19.02 -1.22
N GLY A 22 6.86 -20.15 -1.47
CA GLY A 22 7.86 -20.69 -0.56
C GLY A 22 9.02 -19.74 -0.33
N THR A 23 9.54 -19.13 -1.39
CA THR A 23 10.60 -18.10 -1.29
C THR A 23 10.14 -16.89 -0.48
N ALA A 24 8.94 -16.39 -0.74
CA ALA A 24 8.36 -15.26 -0.01
C ALA A 24 8.23 -15.56 1.49
N LEU A 25 7.80 -16.78 1.85
CA LEU A 25 7.71 -17.21 3.24
C LEU A 25 9.10 -17.26 3.92
N VAL A 26 10.10 -17.86 3.27
CA VAL A 26 11.45 -17.94 3.84
C VAL A 26 12.04 -16.55 4.05
N VAL A 27 11.93 -15.66 3.06
CA VAL A 27 12.39 -14.27 3.15
C VAL A 27 11.61 -13.53 4.24
N GLY A 28 10.29 -13.75 4.31
CA GLY A 28 9.43 -13.16 5.34
C GLY A 28 9.83 -13.58 6.75
N LEU A 29 10.02 -14.87 6.98
CA LEU A 29 10.44 -15.41 8.28
C LEU A 29 11.86 -14.95 8.66
N ALA A 30 12.80 -14.88 7.70
CA ALA A 30 14.14 -14.36 7.93
C ALA A 30 14.10 -12.87 8.34
N GLY A 31 13.30 -12.04 7.65
CA GLY A 31 13.14 -10.63 7.97
C GLY A 31 12.53 -10.41 9.36
N LEU A 32 11.42 -11.11 9.68
CA LEU A 32 10.81 -11.03 11.02
C LEU A 32 11.75 -11.57 12.10
N GLY A 33 12.47 -12.67 11.82
CA GLY A 33 13.47 -13.21 12.75
C GLY A 33 14.59 -12.22 13.03
N THR A 34 15.10 -11.53 11.99
CA THR A 34 16.10 -10.46 12.16
C THR A 34 15.56 -9.33 13.02
N ALA A 35 14.33 -8.86 12.76
CA ALA A 35 13.71 -7.80 13.55
C ALA A 35 13.50 -8.23 15.01
N ALA A 36 13.06 -9.47 15.24
CA ALA A 36 12.84 -10.01 16.58
C ALA A 36 14.15 -10.19 17.37
N VAL A 37 15.24 -10.63 16.72
CA VAL A 37 16.57 -10.74 17.36
C VAL A 37 17.09 -9.34 17.73
N LEU A 38 16.94 -8.37 16.84
CA LEU A 38 17.36 -6.98 17.11
C LEU A 38 16.51 -6.33 18.21
N ALA A 39 15.26 -6.75 18.40
CA ALA A 39 14.42 -6.27 19.49
C ALA A 39 15.03 -6.57 20.89
N ALA A 40 15.82 -7.64 21.04
CA ALA A 40 16.52 -7.95 22.27
C ALA A 40 17.65 -6.96 22.59
N VAL A 41 18.16 -6.22 21.60
CA VAL A 41 19.26 -5.26 21.75
C VAL A 41 18.75 -3.82 21.72
N VAL A 42 17.83 -3.54 20.79
CA VAL A 42 17.31 -2.18 20.52
C VAL A 42 16.13 -1.85 21.44
N GLY A 43 15.37 -2.86 21.84
CA GLY A 43 14.18 -2.73 22.67
C GLY A 43 12.88 -3.15 21.98
N VAL A 44 11.88 -3.44 22.79
CA VAL A 44 10.54 -3.90 22.33
C VAL A 44 9.74 -2.74 21.72
N GLY A 45 9.87 -1.52 22.26
CA GLY A 45 9.21 -0.33 21.72
C GLY A 45 9.57 -0.05 20.26
N PRO A 46 10.84 0.15 19.94
CA PRO A 46 11.31 0.27 18.56
C PRO A 46 10.87 -0.89 17.66
N PHE A 47 10.78 -2.13 18.16
CA PHE A 47 10.30 -3.28 17.40
C PHE A 47 8.85 -3.12 16.92
N PHE A 48 7.92 -2.70 17.81
CA PHE A 48 6.53 -2.46 17.40
C PHE A 48 6.40 -1.27 16.44
N ARG A 49 7.25 -0.23 16.60
CA ARG A 49 7.36 0.88 15.64
C ARG A 49 7.78 0.37 14.27
N SER A 50 8.79 -0.49 14.21
CA SER A 50 9.25 -1.13 12.98
C SER A 50 8.18 -2.02 12.35
N LEU A 51 7.43 -2.78 13.16
CA LEU A 51 6.31 -3.59 12.68
C LEU A 51 5.20 -2.70 12.10
N LEU A 52 4.84 -1.59 12.73
CA LEU A 52 3.83 -0.67 12.17
C LEU A 52 4.28 -0.12 10.82
N ILE A 53 5.51 0.41 10.72
CA ILE A 53 6.07 0.94 9.47
C ILE A 53 6.07 -0.14 8.37
N GLY A 54 6.55 -1.34 8.70
CA GLY A 54 6.60 -2.47 7.78
C GLY A 54 5.22 -2.99 7.36
N TYR A 55 4.19 -2.83 8.21
CA TYR A 55 2.82 -3.23 7.94
C TYR A 55 2.13 -2.37 6.88
N ILE A 56 2.43 -1.07 6.82
CA ILE A 56 1.72 -0.13 5.96
C ILE A 56 1.87 -0.44 4.47
N LEU A 57 3.03 -0.96 4.03
CA LEU A 57 3.23 -1.30 2.61
C LEU A 57 2.33 -2.47 2.16
N PRO A 58 2.38 -3.67 2.76
CA PRO A 58 1.49 -4.77 2.38
C PRO A 58 0.00 -4.44 2.60
N PHE A 59 -0.35 -3.71 3.65
CA PHE A 59 -1.69 -3.17 3.85
C PHE A 59 -2.12 -2.28 2.68
N GLY A 60 -1.26 -1.37 2.25
CA GLY A 60 -1.52 -0.49 1.12
C GLY A 60 -1.70 -1.23 -0.20
N LEU A 61 -0.89 -2.27 -0.46
CA LEU A 61 -1.04 -3.12 -1.65
C LEU A 61 -2.39 -3.86 -1.66
N MET A 62 -2.81 -4.36 -0.51
CA MET A 62 -4.09 -5.06 -0.35
C MET A 62 -5.27 -4.10 -0.50
N MET A 63 -5.25 -2.95 0.19
CA MET A 63 -6.35 -1.97 0.15
C MET A 63 -6.45 -1.28 -1.21
N GLY A 64 -5.31 -0.90 -1.81
CA GLY A 64 -5.29 -0.40 -3.17
C GLY A 64 -5.85 -1.41 -4.18
N SER A 65 -5.60 -2.71 -3.95
CA SER A 65 -6.21 -3.78 -4.77
C SER A 65 -7.73 -3.85 -4.60
N LEU A 66 -8.26 -3.62 -3.40
CA LEU A 66 -9.72 -3.55 -3.17
C LEU A 66 -10.34 -2.40 -3.95
N VAL A 67 -9.73 -1.21 -3.92
CA VAL A 67 -10.23 -0.04 -4.65
C VAL A 67 -10.12 -0.24 -6.15
N LEU A 68 -8.98 -0.75 -6.64
CA LEU A 68 -8.80 -1.03 -8.07
C LEU A 68 -9.79 -2.09 -8.57
N LEU A 69 -10.12 -3.09 -7.74
CA LEU A 69 -11.16 -4.07 -8.05
C LEU A 69 -12.54 -3.40 -8.19
N MET A 70 -12.88 -2.46 -7.29
CA MET A 70 -14.13 -1.69 -7.39
C MET A 70 -14.13 -0.78 -8.63
N ILE A 71 -13.04 -0.08 -8.91
CA ILE A 71 -12.90 0.73 -10.13
C ILE A 71 -13.08 -0.13 -11.38
N GLN A 72 -12.50 -1.32 -11.40
CA GLN A 72 -12.62 -2.26 -12.51
C GLN A 72 -14.07 -2.68 -12.77
N TRP A 73 -14.87 -2.94 -11.72
CA TRP A 73 -16.28 -3.23 -11.85
C TRP A 73 -17.08 -2.04 -12.43
N CYS A 74 -16.71 -0.80 -12.06
CA CYS A 74 -17.38 0.40 -12.54
C CYS A 74 -16.99 0.78 -14.00
N THR A 75 -15.72 0.57 -14.39
CA THR A 75 -15.18 1.06 -15.67
C THR A 75 -15.10 0.02 -16.77
N ALA A 76 -15.12 -1.27 -16.41
CA ALA A 76 -15.03 -2.42 -17.31
C ALA A 76 -13.84 -2.39 -18.31
N GLY A 77 -12.76 -1.65 -18.02
CA GLY A 77 -11.58 -1.55 -18.89
C GLY A 77 -10.88 -2.90 -19.12
N TYR A 78 -10.25 -3.08 -20.28
CA TYR A 78 -9.58 -4.33 -20.65
C TYR A 78 -8.38 -4.66 -19.72
N TRP A 79 -7.69 -3.67 -19.20
CA TRP A 79 -6.65 -3.86 -18.17
C TRP A 79 -7.18 -4.64 -16.96
N GLY A 80 -8.45 -4.41 -16.62
CA GLY A 80 -9.13 -5.06 -15.50
C GLY A 80 -9.40 -6.55 -15.75
N TYR A 81 -9.53 -7.01 -17.01
CA TYR A 81 -9.67 -8.42 -17.32
C TYR A 81 -8.48 -9.25 -16.82
N VAL A 82 -7.27 -8.73 -17.03
CA VAL A 82 -6.04 -9.40 -16.62
C VAL A 82 -5.69 -9.14 -15.15
N ALA A 83 -5.97 -7.91 -14.67
CA ALA A 83 -5.66 -7.51 -13.30
C ALA A 83 -6.61 -8.11 -12.26
N ARG A 84 -7.82 -8.53 -12.65
CA ARG A 84 -8.90 -8.92 -11.74
C ARG A 84 -8.50 -10.03 -10.77
N ARG A 85 -7.88 -11.11 -11.24
CA ARG A 85 -7.49 -12.25 -10.37
C ARG A 85 -6.40 -11.90 -9.36
N PRO A 86 -5.33 -11.20 -9.74
CA PRO A 86 -4.39 -10.65 -8.76
C PRO A 86 -5.04 -9.72 -7.73
N LEU A 87 -5.96 -8.84 -8.17
CA LEU A 87 -6.69 -7.95 -7.26
C LEU A 87 -7.54 -8.74 -6.26
N GLU A 88 -8.33 -9.71 -6.73
CA GLU A 88 -9.13 -10.60 -5.87
C GLU A 88 -8.25 -11.37 -4.88
N ALA A 89 -7.12 -11.92 -5.33
CA ALA A 89 -6.19 -12.67 -4.49
C ALA A 89 -5.60 -11.80 -3.39
N ALA A 90 -5.22 -10.54 -3.70
CA ALA A 90 -4.72 -9.59 -2.73
C ALA A 90 -5.80 -9.24 -1.69
N THR A 91 -7.03 -8.97 -2.11
CA THR A 91 -8.13 -8.65 -1.18
C THR A 91 -8.46 -9.79 -0.22
N ARG A 92 -8.34 -11.06 -0.65
CA ARG A 92 -8.58 -12.23 0.20
C ARG A 92 -7.60 -12.38 1.36
N THR A 93 -6.50 -11.63 1.37
CA THR A 93 -5.56 -11.61 2.51
C THR A 93 -6.03 -10.70 3.65
N LEU A 94 -7.10 -9.93 3.47
CA LEU A 94 -7.61 -8.92 4.39
C LEU A 94 -7.86 -9.44 5.82
N PRO A 95 -8.48 -10.62 6.04
CA PRO A 95 -8.68 -11.14 7.40
C PRO A 95 -7.35 -11.41 8.13
N ALA A 96 -6.34 -11.92 7.43
CA ALA A 96 -5.02 -12.15 8.02
C ALA A 96 -4.31 -10.83 8.36
N MET A 97 -4.43 -9.83 7.48
CA MET A 97 -3.87 -8.50 7.73
C MET A 97 -4.57 -7.79 8.90
N ALA A 98 -5.87 -8.01 9.09
CA ALA A 98 -6.59 -7.50 10.26
C ALA A 98 -6.05 -8.10 11.57
N LEU A 99 -5.76 -9.41 11.59
CA LEU A 99 -5.16 -10.07 12.75
C LEU A 99 -3.75 -9.54 13.03
N ILE A 100 -2.91 -9.37 12.01
CA ILE A 100 -1.55 -8.81 12.16
C ILE A 100 -1.62 -7.39 12.73
N PHE A 101 -2.52 -6.53 12.21
CA PHE A 101 -2.72 -5.20 12.76
C PHE A 101 -3.19 -5.25 14.22
N GLY A 102 -4.14 -6.13 14.54
CA GLY A 102 -4.61 -6.33 15.91
C GLY A 102 -3.49 -6.67 16.89
N LEU A 103 -2.54 -7.51 16.49
CA LEU A 103 -1.35 -7.84 17.29
C LEU A 103 -0.42 -6.63 17.45
N ILE A 104 -0.17 -5.88 16.37
CA ILE A 104 0.66 -4.66 16.42
C ILE A 104 0.00 -3.61 17.33
N ALA A 105 -1.31 -3.38 17.17
CA ALA A 105 -2.04 -2.41 17.96
C ALA A 105 -2.15 -2.82 19.43
N ALA A 106 -2.41 -4.09 19.72
CA ALA A 106 -2.45 -4.61 21.09
C ALA A 106 -1.09 -4.41 21.78
N GLY A 107 0.01 -4.82 21.15
CA GLY A 107 1.36 -4.59 21.68
C GLY A 107 1.68 -3.11 21.83
N GLY A 108 1.34 -2.29 20.82
CA GLY A 108 1.63 -0.86 20.80
C GLY A 108 0.83 -0.01 21.81
N LEU A 109 -0.32 -0.50 22.27
CA LEU A 109 -1.20 0.22 23.22
C LEU A 109 -1.04 -0.24 24.66
N THR A 110 -0.55 -1.45 24.91
CA THR A 110 -0.55 -2.07 26.25
C THR A 110 0.67 -1.77 27.12
N GLY A 111 1.60 -0.93 26.66
CA GLY A 111 2.78 -0.60 27.46
C GLY A 111 3.69 -1.81 27.80
N VAL A 112 3.64 -2.89 27.00
CA VAL A 112 4.53 -4.07 27.14
C VAL A 112 6.02 -3.68 27.07
N PHE A 113 6.29 -2.42 26.85
CA PHE A 113 7.59 -1.78 26.72
C PHE A 113 8.34 -1.63 28.06
N GLU A 114 7.64 -1.69 29.19
CA GLU A 114 8.23 -1.54 30.53
C GLU A 114 9.07 -2.75 30.98
N ILE A 115 8.97 -3.87 30.27
CA ILE A 115 9.70 -5.09 30.61
C ILE A 115 11.10 -5.02 29.99
N GLY A 116 12.03 -4.31 30.64
CA GLY A 116 13.43 -4.41 30.23
C GLY A 116 14.37 -3.24 30.49
N HIS A 117 13.88 -2.11 30.92
CA HIS A 117 14.77 -1.01 31.33
C HIS A 117 14.53 -0.75 32.81
N GLY A 118 15.51 -1.17 33.62
CA GLY A 118 15.59 -0.77 35.02
C GLY A 118 15.68 0.75 35.11
N ASP A 119 15.02 1.28 36.14
CA ASP A 119 14.91 2.67 36.51
C ASP A 119 16.15 3.52 36.19
N THR A 120 16.15 4.18 35.05
CA THR A 120 16.98 5.34 34.82
C THR A 120 16.06 6.56 34.79
N HIS A 121 15.49 6.90 35.95
CA HIS A 121 14.99 8.23 36.23
C HIS A 121 16.19 9.18 36.24
N ALA A 122 16.69 9.56 35.07
CA ALA A 122 17.51 10.74 34.94
C ALA A 122 16.55 11.93 34.94
N GLU A 123 16.44 12.63 36.04
CA GLU A 123 15.87 13.97 36.13
C GLU A 123 16.60 14.88 35.13
N HIS A 124 16.09 15.01 33.93
CA HIS A 124 16.50 16.03 32.99
C HIS A 124 15.53 17.21 33.06
N PRO A 125 15.93 18.35 33.67
CA PRO A 125 15.08 19.54 33.80
C PRO A 125 14.81 20.25 32.46
N ASN A 126 15.27 19.72 31.36
CA ASN A 126 15.00 20.18 29.99
C ASN A 126 14.63 18.96 29.12
N ALA A 127 13.48 18.32 29.39
CA ALA A 127 12.88 17.36 28.46
C ALA A 127 12.52 18.12 27.18
N ASN A 128 13.48 18.17 26.25
CA ASN A 128 13.21 18.57 24.89
C ASN A 128 12.20 17.55 24.32
N LEU A 129 11.21 18.01 23.59
CA LEU A 129 10.21 17.24 22.82
C LEU A 129 10.79 16.12 21.93
N ASN A 130 12.09 15.93 21.97
CA ASN A 130 12.85 14.92 21.22
C ASN A 130 12.97 13.58 21.95
N GLU A 131 12.58 13.49 23.23
CA GLU A 131 12.45 12.22 23.94
C GLU A 131 11.01 11.73 23.77
N VAL A 132 10.78 11.06 22.64
CA VAL A 132 9.55 10.29 22.38
C VAL A 132 9.38 9.31 23.53
N SER A 133 8.20 9.32 24.18
CA SER A 133 7.90 8.37 25.24
C SER A 133 8.29 6.96 24.77
N ASP A 134 9.17 6.32 25.49
CA ASP A 134 9.55 4.93 25.20
C ASP A 134 8.41 3.95 25.51
N HIS A 135 7.31 4.45 26.05
CA HIS A 135 6.27 3.66 26.68
C HIS A 135 5.13 3.19 25.76
N ARG A 136 4.73 3.94 24.72
CA ARG A 136 3.62 3.54 23.83
C ARG A 136 3.85 3.91 22.38
N LEU A 137 3.30 3.08 21.47
CA LEU A 137 3.43 3.29 20.02
C LEU A 137 2.72 4.58 19.56
N TRP A 138 1.56 4.88 20.15
CA TRP A 138 0.82 6.13 19.91
C TRP A 138 0.95 7.05 21.12
N PRO A 139 1.61 8.21 20.98
CA PRO A 139 1.91 9.11 22.11
C PRO A 139 0.66 9.57 22.89
N TRP A 140 -0.47 9.75 22.20
CA TRP A 140 -1.72 10.17 22.84
C TRP A 140 -2.33 9.11 23.79
N ALA A 141 -1.92 7.85 23.68
CA ALA A 141 -2.35 6.78 24.55
C ALA A 141 -1.54 6.73 25.85
N ASP A 142 -0.45 7.48 25.92
CA ASP A 142 0.39 7.64 27.11
C ASP A 142 -0.14 8.83 27.91
N HIS A 143 -0.62 8.57 29.15
CA HIS A 143 -1.16 9.60 30.04
C HIS A 143 -0.08 10.32 30.84
N GLU A 144 1.13 9.78 30.89
CA GLU A 144 2.25 10.34 31.61
C GLU A 144 3.10 11.29 30.75
N LEU A 145 2.86 11.27 29.42
CA LEU A 145 3.58 12.12 28.47
C LEU A 145 3.14 13.58 28.61
N GLU A 146 4.07 14.43 28.99
CA GLU A 146 3.86 15.88 29.03
C GLU A 146 4.13 16.52 27.69
N TYR A 147 3.16 17.23 27.16
CA TYR A 147 3.29 18.04 25.94
C TYR A 147 3.62 19.51 26.30
N PRO A 148 4.34 20.25 25.43
CA PRO A 148 4.46 21.70 25.58
C PRO A 148 3.09 22.34 25.66
N HIS A 149 2.97 23.43 26.40
CA HIS A 149 1.69 24.04 26.73
C HIS A 149 0.75 24.26 25.51
N HIS A 150 1.30 24.72 24.37
CA HIS A 150 0.50 24.94 23.16
C HIS A 150 0.07 23.65 22.45
N GLU A 151 0.89 22.60 22.51
CA GLU A 151 0.53 21.28 21.97
C GLU A 151 -0.44 20.55 22.88
N ALA A 152 -0.26 20.68 24.21
CA ALA A 152 -1.15 20.10 25.22
C ALA A 152 -2.60 20.52 25.02
N LEU A 153 -2.85 21.81 24.73
CA LEU A 153 -4.19 22.31 24.45
C LEU A 153 -4.84 21.65 23.23
N VAL A 154 -4.05 21.42 22.15
CA VAL A 154 -4.53 20.76 20.94
C VAL A 154 -4.79 19.27 21.18
N VAL A 155 -3.90 18.60 21.91
CA VAL A 155 -4.03 17.18 22.24
C VAL A 155 -5.22 16.95 23.17
N ASP A 156 -5.40 17.80 24.20
CA ASP A 156 -6.52 17.72 25.13
C ASP A 156 -7.87 17.93 24.43
N ALA A 157 -7.95 18.86 23.50
CA ALA A 157 -9.15 19.06 22.67
C ALA A 157 -9.50 17.82 21.82
N LYS A 158 -8.50 16.99 21.48
CA LYS A 158 -8.68 15.75 20.70
C LYS A 158 -8.93 14.50 21.56
N ARG A 159 -8.84 14.54 22.88
CA ARG A 159 -9.00 13.36 23.76
C ARG A 159 -10.36 12.66 23.60
N GLY A 160 -11.42 13.42 23.27
CA GLY A 160 -12.72 12.84 22.93
C GLY A 160 -12.67 11.90 21.71
N TYR A 161 -11.78 12.17 20.78
CA TYR A 161 -11.57 11.36 19.57
C TYR A 161 -10.40 10.38 19.72
N LEU A 162 -9.24 10.86 20.20
CA LEU A 162 -8.02 10.07 20.42
C LEU A 162 -8.07 9.40 21.80
N ASN A 163 -8.69 8.25 21.87
CA ASN A 163 -8.69 7.37 23.04
C ASN A 163 -8.72 5.91 22.61
N VAL A 164 -8.18 5.03 23.46
CA VAL A 164 -7.98 3.61 23.12
C VAL A 164 -9.29 2.90 22.72
N PRO A 165 -10.43 3.05 23.45
CA PRO A 165 -11.67 2.39 23.05
C PRO A 165 -12.18 2.83 21.68
N PHE A 166 -12.17 4.13 21.38
CA PHE A 166 -12.63 4.65 20.09
C PHE A 166 -11.69 4.28 18.94
N PHE A 167 -10.37 4.31 19.16
CA PHE A 167 -9.38 3.86 18.19
C PHE A 167 -9.59 2.39 17.82
N ALA A 168 -9.75 1.53 18.84
CA ALA A 168 -10.01 0.10 18.62
C ALA A 168 -11.35 -0.12 17.89
N ALA A 169 -12.43 0.56 18.32
CA ALA A 169 -13.74 0.45 17.70
C ALA A 169 -13.69 0.88 16.22
N ARG A 170 -13.09 2.04 15.87
CA ARG A 170 -12.98 2.49 14.48
C ARG A 170 -12.15 1.52 13.63
N SER A 171 -11.05 1.01 14.16
CA SER A 171 -10.23 0.02 13.45
C SER A 171 -10.99 -1.28 13.18
N VAL A 172 -11.71 -1.81 14.17
CA VAL A 172 -12.54 -3.02 14.01
C VAL A 172 -13.66 -2.78 13.00
N VAL A 173 -14.39 -1.66 13.11
CA VAL A 173 -15.48 -1.32 12.19
C VAL A 173 -14.97 -1.19 10.76
N ALA A 174 -13.82 -0.53 10.55
CA ALA A 174 -13.20 -0.41 9.23
C ALA A 174 -12.87 -1.79 8.64
N PHE A 175 -12.21 -2.66 9.39
CA PHE A 175 -11.91 -4.02 8.92
C PHE A 175 -13.17 -4.83 8.63
N VAL A 176 -14.21 -4.76 9.46
CA VAL A 176 -15.50 -5.44 9.22
C VAL A 176 -16.12 -4.97 7.91
N ILE A 177 -16.14 -3.65 7.66
CA ILE A 177 -16.66 -3.07 6.42
C ILE A 177 -15.86 -3.56 5.21
N TRP A 178 -14.53 -3.49 5.27
CA TRP A 178 -13.67 -3.91 4.17
C TRP A 178 -13.76 -5.40 3.90
N ILE A 179 -13.83 -6.25 4.94
CA ILE A 179 -14.06 -7.69 4.79
C ILE A 179 -15.42 -7.95 4.15
N ALA A 180 -16.47 -7.24 4.54
CA ALA A 180 -17.80 -7.38 3.94
C ALA A 180 -17.80 -7.01 2.45
N LEU A 181 -17.14 -5.89 2.08
CA LEU A 181 -16.96 -5.49 0.68
C LEU A 181 -16.16 -6.53 -0.11
N MET A 182 -15.06 -7.02 0.43
CA MET A 182 -14.24 -8.06 -0.16
C MET A 182 -15.08 -9.33 -0.40
N LEU A 183 -15.83 -9.79 0.60
CA LEU A 183 -16.68 -10.97 0.47
C LEU A 183 -17.78 -10.80 -0.57
N ALA A 184 -18.43 -9.62 -0.61
CA ALA A 184 -19.47 -9.30 -1.59
C ALA A 184 -18.91 -9.34 -3.02
N LEU A 185 -17.81 -8.62 -3.29
CA LEU A 185 -17.19 -8.56 -4.62
C LEU A 185 -16.66 -9.94 -5.07
N ASN A 186 -15.98 -10.66 -4.18
CA ASN A 186 -15.48 -12.00 -4.51
C ASN A 186 -16.63 -13.02 -4.69
N ARG A 187 -17.83 -12.79 -4.07
CA ARG A 187 -19.01 -13.63 -4.28
C ARG A 187 -19.62 -13.39 -5.67
N VAL A 188 -19.70 -12.12 -6.09
CA VAL A 188 -20.14 -11.77 -7.45
C VAL A 188 -19.19 -12.36 -8.49
N ALA A 189 -17.88 -12.23 -8.28
CA ALA A 189 -16.86 -12.80 -9.16
C ALA A 189 -16.99 -14.33 -9.33
N ARG A 190 -17.19 -15.07 -8.22
CA ARG A 190 -17.38 -16.52 -8.26
C ARG A 190 -18.69 -16.93 -8.96
N ARG A 191 -19.76 -16.14 -8.81
CA ARG A 191 -21.01 -16.41 -9.55
C ARG A 191 -20.83 -16.20 -11.03
N GLU A 192 -20.10 -15.16 -11.45
CA GLU A 192 -19.80 -14.92 -12.87
C GLU A 192 -18.98 -16.06 -13.48
N ASP A 193 -18.04 -16.64 -12.70
CA ASP A 193 -17.28 -17.82 -13.15
C ASP A 193 -18.16 -19.05 -13.32
N ALA A 194 -19.15 -19.27 -12.44
CA ALA A 194 -20.00 -20.45 -12.45
C ALA A 194 -21.18 -20.34 -13.43
N GLU A 195 -21.81 -19.17 -13.50
CA GLU A 195 -23.09 -18.96 -14.23
C GLU A 195 -22.86 -18.30 -15.61
N GLY A 196 -21.66 -17.78 -15.87
CA GLY A 196 -21.34 -16.97 -17.03
C GLY A 196 -21.54 -15.47 -16.78
N SER A 197 -20.91 -14.66 -17.64
CA SER A 197 -21.05 -13.19 -17.55
C SER A 197 -22.46 -12.78 -17.97
N SER A 198 -23.17 -12.13 -17.06
CA SER A 198 -24.50 -11.58 -17.31
C SER A 198 -24.56 -10.10 -16.93
N GLN A 199 -25.45 -9.33 -17.60
CA GLN A 199 -25.64 -7.91 -17.24
C GLN A 199 -26.04 -7.76 -15.78
N LYS A 200 -26.91 -8.66 -15.27
CA LYS A 200 -27.34 -8.66 -13.86
C LYS A 200 -26.18 -8.78 -12.86
N LEU A 201 -25.18 -9.63 -13.14
CA LEU A 201 -24.00 -9.80 -12.28
C LEU A 201 -23.08 -8.59 -12.36
N ARG A 202 -22.93 -7.99 -13.54
CA ARG A 202 -22.18 -6.73 -13.70
C ARG A 202 -22.82 -5.58 -12.93
N ASP A 203 -24.15 -5.42 -13.05
CA ASP A 203 -24.92 -4.40 -12.32
C ASP A 203 -24.78 -4.61 -10.80
N LEU A 204 -24.82 -5.86 -10.34
CA LEU A 204 -24.59 -6.19 -8.94
C LEU A 204 -23.17 -5.83 -8.49
N GLY A 205 -22.15 -6.11 -9.29
CA GLY A 205 -20.78 -5.71 -9.06
C GLY A 205 -20.64 -4.18 -8.94
N MET A 206 -21.27 -3.42 -9.84
CA MET A 206 -21.30 -1.96 -9.81
C MET A 206 -22.06 -1.42 -8.57
N GLN A 207 -23.18 -2.03 -8.20
CA GLN A 207 -23.95 -1.65 -7.00
C GLN A 207 -23.15 -1.76 -5.70
N PHE A 208 -22.25 -2.73 -5.59
CA PHE A 208 -21.32 -2.81 -4.44
C PHE A 208 -20.12 -1.89 -4.61
N SER A 209 -19.63 -1.70 -5.83
CA SER A 209 -18.37 -0.98 -6.09
C SER A 209 -18.52 0.54 -5.96
N GLY A 210 -19.58 1.14 -6.49
CA GLY A 210 -19.82 2.58 -6.42
C GLY A 210 -19.88 3.09 -4.97
N PRO A 211 -20.83 2.62 -4.16
CA PRO A 211 -20.88 2.95 -2.73
C PRO A 211 -19.63 2.49 -1.98
N GLY A 212 -19.03 1.36 -2.37
CA GLY A 212 -17.81 0.82 -1.77
C GLY A 212 -16.63 1.76 -1.86
N ILE A 213 -16.43 2.46 -2.99
CA ILE A 213 -15.38 3.47 -3.16
C ILE A 213 -15.59 4.65 -2.19
N VAL A 214 -16.84 5.11 -2.05
CA VAL A 214 -17.18 6.19 -1.09
C VAL A 214 -16.91 5.75 0.35
N ILE A 215 -17.37 4.55 0.72
CA ILE A 215 -17.15 3.97 2.05
C ILE A 215 -15.65 3.79 2.32
N TYR A 216 -14.87 3.31 1.33
CA TYR A 216 -13.43 3.24 1.45
C TYR A 216 -12.82 4.61 1.73
N SER A 217 -13.21 5.64 0.99
CA SER A 217 -12.66 6.99 1.15
C SER A 217 -12.95 7.54 2.55
N ILE A 218 -14.17 7.35 3.07
CA ILE A 218 -14.56 7.77 4.42
C ILE A 218 -13.78 6.98 5.48
N THR A 219 -13.74 5.65 5.37
CA THR A 219 -13.01 4.83 6.35
C THR A 219 -11.51 5.10 6.31
N MET A 220 -10.94 5.37 5.14
CA MET A 220 -9.52 5.68 4.98
C MET A 220 -9.16 7.04 5.60
N LEU A 221 -10.07 8.02 5.58
CA LEU A 221 -9.91 9.28 6.29
C LEU A 221 -9.70 9.03 7.80
N PHE A 222 -10.54 8.20 8.43
CA PHE A 222 -10.39 7.88 9.85
C PHE A 222 -9.12 7.04 10.13
N ILE A 223 -8.87 6.02 9.33
CA ILE A 223 -7.75 5.09 9.55
C ILE A 223 -6.39 5.75 9.32
N SER A 224 -6.24 6.60 8.31
CA SER A 224 -4.99 7.35 8.12
C SER A 224 -4.76 8.36 9.24
N THR A 225 -5.84 8.95 9.79
CA THR A 225 -5.77 9.82 10.97
C THR A 225 -5.34 9.03 12.20
N ASP A 226 -5.97 7.87 12.45
CA ASP A 226 -5.72 7.08 13.66
C ASP A 226 -4.35 6.39 13.65
N TRP A 227 -3.96 5.77 12.54
CA TRP A 227 -2.76 4.92 12.50
C TRP A 227 -1.49 5.68 12.20
N SER A 228 -1.59 6.79 11.48
CA SER A 228 -0.43 7.53 10.99
C SER A 228 -0.38 8.96 11.50
N MET A 229 -1.39 9.77 11.23
CA MET A 229 -1.37 11.19 11.59
C MET A 229 -1.35 11.40 13.11
N SER A 230 -2.01 10.51 13.88
CA SER A 230 -2.04 10.57 15.34
C SER A 230 -0.71 10.18 16.03
N LEU A 231 0.29 9.73 15.27
CA LEU A 231 1.67 9.60 15.75
C LEU A 231 2.29 10.95 16.10
N GLN A 232 1.77 12.04 15.50
CA GLN A 232 2.06 13.41 15.85
C GLN A 232 0.74 14.12 16.21
N PRO A 233 0.20 13.92 17.44
CA PRO A 233 -1.19 14.26 17.78
C PRO A 233 -1.50 15.75 17.70
N ALA A 234 -0.50 16.63 17.83
CA ALA A 234 -0.67 18.05 17.64
C ALA A 234 -0.87 18.46 16.17
N TRP A 235 -0.34 17.66 15.24
CA TRP A 235 -0.43 17.93 13.80
C TRP A 235 -1.73 17.43 13.18
N TYR A 236 -2.18 18.08 12.09
CA TYR A 236 -3.32 17.64 11.28
C TYR A 236 -3.22 18.15 9.83
N SER A 237 -3.78 17.38 8.88
CA SER A 237 -3.92 17.81 7.49
C SER A 237 -5.09 17.06 6.83
N SER A 238 -5.97 17.78 6.17
CA SER A 238 -7.08 17.22 5.39
C SER A 238 -6.64 16.50 4.12
N MET A 239 -5.47 16.84 3.58
CA MET A 239 -4.90 16.21 2.37
C MET A 239 -4.16 14.91 2.67
N TYR A 240 -3.75 14.69 3.92
CA TYR A 240 -3.00 13.50 4.31
C TYR A 240 -3.74 12.17 4.01
N PRO A 241 -5.03 12.03 4.33
CA PRO A 241 -5.81 10.84 3.96
C PRO A 241 -5.85 10.57 2.45
N VAL A 242 -5.90 11.63 1.65
CA VAL A 242 -5.90 11.54 0.17
C VAL A 242 -4.55 11.01 -0.32
N ILE A 243 -3.44 11.57 0.19
CA ILE A 243 -2.08 11.10 -0.13
C ILE A 243 -1.95 9.61 0.27
N PHE A 244 -2.38 9.27 1.47
CA PHE A 244 -2.32 7.91 2.00
C PHE A 244 -3.11 6.92 1.14
N GLY A 245 -4.34 7.27 0.72
CA GLY A 245 -5.19 6.43 -0.12
C GLY A 245 -4.65 6.27 -1.55
N PHE A 246 -4.27 7.37 -2.22
CA PHE A 246 -3.72 7.29 -3.58
C PHE A 246 -2.37 6.58 -3.65
N SER A 247 -1.60 6.66 -2.61
CA SER A 247 -0.39 5.89 -2.43
C SER A 247 -0.61 4.38 -2.52
N GLN A 248 -1.73 3.91 -1.98
CA GLN A 248 -2.14 2.50 -2.01
C GLN A 248 -2.53 2.07 -3.43
N LEU A 249 -3.27 2.93 -4.18
CA LEU A 249 -3.63 2.65 -5.57
C LEU A 249 -2.40 2.52 -6.46
N LEU A 250 -1.45 3.45 -6.32
CA LEU A 250 -0.18 3.40 -7.06
C LEU A 250 0.59 2.10 -6.78
N GLY A 251 0.74 1.75 -5.51
CA GLY A 251 1.39 0.50 -5.11
C GLY A 251 0.71 -0.74 -5.67
N ALA A 252 -0.62 -0.82 -5.57
CA ALA A 252 -1.41 -1.94 -6.09
C ALA A 252 -1.35 -2.04 -7.62
N MET A 253 -1.32 -0.91 -8.34
CA MET A 253 -1.16 -0.92 -9.80
C MET A 253 0.23 -1.43 -10.21
N CYS A 254 1.29 -1.01 -9.50
CA CYS A 254 2.64 -1.54 -9.70
C CYS A 254 2.72 -3.04 -9.42
N LEU A 255 2.10 -3.52 -8.33
CA LEU A 255 1.96 -4.95 -8.04
C LEU A 255 1.31 -5.70 -9.19
N ASN A 256 0.19 -5.18 -9.73
CA ASN A 256 -0.50 -5.82 -10.85
C ASN A 256 0.38 -5.91 -12.10
N ALA A 257 1.15 -4.87 -12.41
CA ALA A 257 2.10 -4.91 -13.52
C ALA A 257 3.18 -5.99 -13.33
N VAL A 258 3.72 -6.13 -12.11
CA VAL A 258 4.69 -7.18 -11.75
C VAL A 258 4.07 -8.57 -11.90
N VAL A 259 2.89 -8.78 -11.34
CA VAL A 259 2.19 -10.09 -11.38
C VAL A 259 1.81 -10.44 -12.81
N PHE A 260 1.30 -9.48 -13.60
CA PHE A 260 0.98 -9.71 -15.01
C PHE A 260 2.20 -10.19 -15.80
N VAL A 261 3.33 -9.51 -15.69
CA VAL A 261 4.54 -9.93 -16.39
C VAL A 261 5.11 -11.25 -15.86
N PHE A 262 4.95 -11.53 -14.56
CA PHE A 262 5.31 -12.81 -13.96
C PHE A 262 4.48 -13.96 -14.57
N LEU A 263 3.17 -13.77 -14.75
CA LEU A 263 2.25 -14.78 -15.25
C LEU A 263 2.17 -14.85 -16.77
N ARG A 264 2.63 -13.82 -17.51
CA ARG A 264 2.42 -13.69 -18.97
C ARG A 264 2.84 -14.89 -19.81
N LYS A 265 3.81 -15.68 -19.32
CA LYS A 265 4.29 -16.89 -20.04
C LYS A 265 3.29 -18.04 -19.96
N ASP A 266 2.45 -18.03 -18.94
CA ASP A 266 1.47 -19.07 -18.66
C ASP A 266 0.09 -18.67 -19.23
N ILE A 267 -0.12 -17.37 -19.50
CA ILE A 267 -1.33 -16.83 -20.11
C ILE A 267 -1.18 -16.89 -21.65
N VAL A 268 -1.24 -18.06 -22.20
CA VAL A 268 -1.04 -18.31 -23.66
C VAL A 268 -2.15 -17.70 -24.51
N ASP A 269 -3.30 -17.42 -23.93
CA ASP A 269 -4.51 -16.95 -24.63
C ASP A 269 -4.46 -15.46 -25.06
N LEU A 270 -3.46 -14.71 -24.57
CA LEU A 270 -3.24 -13.34 -24.98
C LEU A 270 -2.30 -13.28 -26.18
N SER A 271 -2.84 -12.92 -27.35
CA SER A 271 -2.03 -12.63 -28.53
C SER A 271 -0.93 -11.61 -28.20
N SER A 272 0.17 -11.62 -28.95
CA SER A 272 1.28 -10.68 -28.71
C SER A 272 0.83 -9.21 -28.76
N GLY A 273 -0.16 -8.88 -29.58
CA GLY A 273 -0.78 -7.54 -29.67
C GLY A 273 -1.55 -7.16 -28.42
N ARG A 274 -2.40 -8.05 -27.91
CA ARG A 274 -3.14 -7.83 -26.65
C ARG A 274 -2.22 -7.67 -25.44
N ASN A 275 -1.16 -8.46 -25.34
CA ASN A 275 -0.15 -8.32 -24.30
C ASN A 275 0.50 -6.93 -24.30
N LYS A 276 0.85 -6.41 -25.50
CA LYS A 276 1.42 -5.07 -25.65
C LYS A 276 0.43 -3.98 -25.25
N LYS A 277 -0.86 -4.13 -25.58
CA LYS A 277 -1.93 -3.21 -25.17
C LYS A 277 -2.05 -3.17 -23.65
N VAL A 278 -2.17 -4.31 -22.98
CA VAL A 278 -2.27 -4.40 -21.50
C VAL A 278 -1.05 -3.76 -20.83
N MET A 279 0.16 -4.05 -21.31
CA MET A 279 1.38 -3.43 -20.74
C MET A 279 1.37 -1.91 -20.88
N ARG A 280 0.95 -1.39 -22.05
CA ARG A 280 0.82 0.04 -22.28
C ARG A 280 -0.21 0.68 -21.35
N ASP A 281 -1.39 0.04 -21.22
CA ASP A 281 -2.48 0.55 -20.38
C ASP A 281 -2.05 0.58 -18.90
N LEU A 282 -1.41 -0.48 -18.40
CA LEU A 282 -0.84 -0.52 -17.05
C LEU A 282 0.24 0.55 -16.86
N GLY A 283 1.15 0.73 -17.83
CA GLY A 283 2.19 1.76 -17.78
C GLY A 283 1.61 3.17 -17.75
N SER A 284 0.56 3.44 -18.55
CA SER A 284 -0.14 4.73 -18.57
C SER A 284 -0.87 5.01 -17.27
N LEU A 285 -1.53 4.00 -16.68
CA LEU A 285 -2.20 4.14 -15.38
C LEU A 285 -1.18 4.39 -14.26
N ILE A 286 -0.05 3.67 -14.25
CA ILE A 286 1.03 3.91 -13.27
C ILE A 286 1.55 5.34 -13.41
N LEU A 287 1.80 5.82 -14.64
CA LEU A 287 2.21 7.21 -14.90
C LEU A 287 1.18 8.21 -14.35
N GLY A 288 -0.10 7.99 -14.63
CA GLY A 288 -1.18 8.83 -14.12
C GLY A 288 -1.20 8.89 -12.58
N PHE A 289 -1.04 7.75 -11.92
CA PHE A 289 -0.97 7.70 -10.44
C PHE A 289 0.31 8.33 -9.87
N VAL A 290 1.47 8.21 -10.54
CA VAL A 290 2.71 8.89 -10.15
C VAL A 290 2.52 10.41 -10.21
N VAL A 291 1.97 10.92 -11.30
CA VAL A 291 1.70 12.37 -11.47
C VAL A 291 0.70 12.86 -10.42
N PHE A 292 -0.38 12.12 -10.20
CA PHE A 292 -1.40 12.52 -9.24
C PHE A 292 -0.87 12.50 -7.80
N TRP A 293 -0.16 11.43 -7.41
CA TRP A 293 0.47 11.37 -6.09
C TRP A 293 1.42 12.55 -5.85
N THR A 294 2.24 12.87 -6.85
CA THR A 294 3.18 13.99 -6.76
C THR A 294 2.44 15.32 -6.63
N TYR A 295 1.39 15.51 -7.43
CA TYR A 295 0.58 16.73 -7.38
C TYR A 295 0.00 16.95 -5.98
N ILE A 296 -0.66 15.96 -5.38
CA ILE A 296 -1.27 16.11 -4.06
C ILE A 296 -0.22 16.25 -2.95
N SER A 297 0.90 15.53 -3.02
CA SER A 297 1.99 15.61 -2.03
C SER A 297 2.70 16.97 -2.10
N PHE A 298 3.00 17.45 -3.31
CA PHE A 298 3.60 18.76 -3.51
C PHE A 298 2.65 19.90 -3.14
N SER A 299 1.35 19.78 -3.47
CA SER A 299 0.34 20.77 -3.08
C SER A 299 0.23 20.92 -1.56
N GLN A 300 0.22 19.80 -0.82
CA GLN A 300 0.23 19.85 0.65
C GLN A 300 1.47 20.56 1.17
N TYR A 301 2.66 20.21 0.66
CA TYR A 301 3.90 20.87 1.05
C TYR A 301 3.86 22.38 0.77
N LEU A 302 3.44 22.78 -0.44
CA LEU A 302 3.39 24.16 -0.85
C LEU A 302 2.42 24.99 0.00
N LEU A 303 1.24 24.45 0.31
CA LEU A 303 0.24 25.11 1.15
C LEU A 303 0.76 25.34 2.57
N ILE A 304 1.33 24.31 3.19
CA ILE A 304 1.87 24.40 4.56
C ILE A 304 3.08 25.35 4.60
N TRP A 305 3.98 25.27 3.61
CA TRP A 305 5.14 26.14 3.52
C TRP A 305 4.71 27.60 3.31
N SER A 306 3.72 27.86 2.45
CA SER A 306 3.23 29.19 2.13
C SER A 306 2.44 29.80 3.30
N ALA A 307 1.58 29.03 3.97
CA ALA A 307 0.79 29.49 5.11
C ALA A 307 1.64 29.72 6.37
N ASN A 308 2.72 28.97 6.52
CA ASN A 308 3.69 29.06 7.63
C ASN A 308 3.02 29.06 9.04
N LEU A 309 1.99 28.21 9.21
CA LEU A 309 1.29 28.10 10.48
C LEU A 309 2.12 27.27 11.49
N LYS A 310 2.16 27.73 12.75
CA LYS A 310 2.96 27.11 13.80
C LYS A 310 2.58 25.65 14.08
N GLU A 311 1.33 25.30 13.87
CA GLU A 311 0.77 23.97 14.10
C GLU A 311 1.09 22.98 12.96
N GLU A 312 1.31 23.47 11.74
CA GLU A 312 1.47 22.62 10.56
C GLU A 312 2.94 22.46 10.14
N VAL A 313 3.74 23.51 10.23
CA VAL A 313 5.14 23.57 9.77
C VAL A 313 6.06 22.54 10.46
N PRO A 314 5.90 22.22 11.77
CA PRO A 314 6.78 21.26 12.45
C PRO A 314 6.85 19.89 11.76
N TYR A 315 5.79 19.45 11.09
CA TYR A 315 5.76 18.21 10.32
C TYR A 315 6.86 18.17 9.24
N TYR A 316 7.01 19.27 8.48
CA TYR A 316 8.02 19.35 7.43
C TYR A 316 9.41 19.71 7.97
N ILE A 317 9.50 20.51 9.04
CA ILE A 317 10.78 20.80 9.70
C ILE A 317 11.47 19.50 10.15
N ALA A 318 10.71 18.59 10.79
CA ALA A 318 11.22 17.28 11.20
C ALA A 318 11.72 16.42 10.04
N ARG A 319 11.21 16.65 8.82
CA ARG A 319 11.50 15.88 7.59
C ARG A 319 12.48 16.54 6.64
N THR A 320 12.92 17.76 6.95
CA THR A 320 13.87 18.52 6.11
C THR A 320 15.19 18.83 6.82
N ASN A 321 15.33 18.43 8.09
CA ASN A 321 16.52 18.64 8.90
C ASN A 321 17.11 17.30 9.39
N GLY A 322 18.30 17.34 9.98
CA GLY A 322 18.91 16.21 10.68
C GLY A 322 19.22 14.97 9.81
N GLY A 323 19.39 15.14 8.51
CA GLY A 323 19.62 14.04 7.57
C GLY A 323 18.37 13.62 6.78
N TRP A 324 17.16 13.93 7.25
CA TRP A 324 15.90 13.61 6.58
C TRP A 324 15.74 14.31 5.21
N GLN A 325 16.40 15.44 5.01
CA GLN A 325 16.43 16.16 3.71
C GLN A 325 16.92 15.29 2.55
N TYR A 326 17.83 14.32 2.82
CA TYR A 326 18.30 13.41 1.78
C TYR A 326 17.19 12.46 1.34
N LEU A 327 16.37 11.94 2.28
CA LEU A 327 15.21 11.13 1.92
C LEU A 327 14.17 11.93 1.16
N THR A 328 13.95 13.18 1.54
CA THR A 328 13.05 14.10 0.81
C THR A 328 13.53 14.28 -0.63
N ALA A 329 14.82 14.48 -0.85
CA ALA A 329 15.39 14.55 -2.19
C ALA A 329 15.27 13.21 -2.96
N ILE A 330 15.56 12.08 -2.30
CA ILE A 330 15.39 10.74 -2.89
C ILE A 330 13.94 10.52 -3.31
N LEU A 331 12.95 10.95 -2.54
CA LEU A 331 11.54 10.87 -2.90
C LEU A 331 11.19 11.76 -4.10
N ALA A 332 11.66 13.01 -4.11
CA ALA A 332 11.40 13.92 -5.23
C ALA A 332 11.95 13.35 -6.56
N PHE A 333 13.18 12.85 -6.56
CA PHE A 333 13.80 12.31 -7.77
C PHE A 333 13.38 10.86 -8.03
N GLY A 334 13.42 10.00 -7.03
CA GLY A 334 13.19 8.56 -7.17
C GLY A 334 11.72 8.19 -7.31
N HIS A 335 10.82 8.86 -6.60
CA HIS A 335 9.40 8.52 -6.68
C HIS A 335 8.65 9.27 -7.79
N PHE A 336 9.16 10.43 -8.23
CA PHE A 336 8.54 11.22 -9.29
C PHE A 336 9.42 11.36 -10.52
N VAL A 337 10.54 12.10 -10.47
CA VAL A 337 11.28 12.52 -11.67
C VAL A 337 11.70 11.32 -12.52
N ILE A 338 12.35 10.33 -11.92
CA ILE A 338 12.83 9.15 -12.65
C ILE A 338 11.65 8.33 -13.22
N PRO A 339 10.63 7.90 -12.46
CA PRO A 339 9.50 7.17 -13.02
C PRO A 339 8.73 7.95 -14.08
N PHE A 340 8.53 9.25 -13.91
CA PHE A 340 7.83 10.10 -14.86
C PHE A 340 8.51 10.08 -16.22
N PHE A 341 9.79 10.42 -16.33
CA PHE A 341 10.49 10.45 -17.61
C PHE A 341 10.65 9.06 -18.21
N VAL A 342 10.90 8.04 -17.39
CA VAL A 342 11.08 6.67 -17.88
C VAL A 342 9.76 6.11 -18.43
N LEU A 343 8.62 6.37 -17.79
CA LEU A 343 7.31 5.90 -18.25
C LEU A 343 6.77 6.65 -19.48
N LEU A 344 7.24 7.87 -19.75
CA LEU A 344 6.95 8.59 -20.99
C LEU A 344 7.58 7.93 -22.22
N LEU A 345 8.63 7.14 -22.05
CA LEU A 345 9.27 6.44 -23.16
C LEU A 345 8.36 5.29 -23.64
N ARG A 346 7.91 5.36 -24.89
CA ARG A 346 7.02 4.34 -25.49
C ARG A 346 7.57 2.91 -25.42
N GLU A 347 8.89 2.76 -25.48
CA GLU A 347 9.57 1.46 -25.41
C GLU A 347 9.42 0.83 -24.02
N VAL A 348 9.41 1.63 -22.96
CA VAL A 348 9.28 1.17 -21.58
C VAL A 348 7.89 0.63 -21.32
N SER A 349 6.85 1.37 -21.68
CA SER A 349 5.46 0.96 -21.50
C SER A 349 5.08 -0.26 -22.36
N ARG A 350 5.77 -0.53 -23.46
CA ARG A 350 5.53 -1.70 -24.32
C ARG A 350 6.39 -2.92 -23.97
N SER A 351 7.45 -2.75 -23.18
CA SER A 351 8.37 -3.81 -22.79
C SER A 351 8.08 -4.30 -21.38
N GLY A 352 7.62 -5.54 -21.23
CA GLY A 352 7.37 -6.14 -19.92
C GLY A 352 8.60 -6.14 -19.00
N LYS A 353 9.81 -6.25 -19.54
CA LYS A 353 11.06 -6.21 -18.75
C LYS A 353 11.26 -4.83 -18.11
N TRP A 354 11.06 -3.76 -18.85
CA TRP A 354 11.21 -2.40 -18.37
C TRP A 354 10.05 -2.00 -17.45
N LEU A 355 8.83 -2.37 -17.81
CA LEU A 355 7.65 -2.09 -16.98
C LEU A 355 7.80 -2.69 -15.57
N VAL A 356 8.27 -3.95 -15.46
CA VAL A 356 8.53 -4.58 -14.15
C VAL A 356 9.62 -3.87 -13.38
N ARG A 357 10.72 -3.49 -14.03
CA ARG A 357 11.83 -2.78 -13.35
C ARG A 357 11.34 -1.46 -12.76
N VAL A 358 10.57 -0.69 -13.53
CA VAL A 358 9.99 0.58 -13.06
C VAL A 358 8.96 0.34 -11.96
N ALA A 359 8.09 -0.66 -12.10
CA ALA A 359 7.10 -0.98 -11.09
C ALA A 359 7.74 -1.42 -9.76
N VAL A 360 8.76 -2.28 -9.80
CA VAL A 360 9.53 -2.69 -8.61
C VAL A 360 10.26 -1.51 -7.99
N PHE A 361 10.85 -0.64 -8.81
CA PHE A 361 11.50 0.57 -8.34
C PHE A 361 10.51 1.51 -7.62
N ILE A 362 9.32 1.74 -8.20
CA ILE A 362 8.27 2.53 -7.56
C ILE A 362 7.81 1.86 -6.25
N LEU A 363 7.66 0.53 -6.20
CA LEU A 363 7.33 -0.19 -4.97
C LEU A 363 8.40 0.00 -3.86
N ALA A 364 9.69 0.01 -4.23
CA ALA A 364 10.75 0.33 -3.30
C ALA A 364 10.65 1.79 -2.82
N MET A 365 10.38 2.74 -3.74
CA MET A 365 10.16 4.14 -3.37
C MET A 365 8.90 4.34 -2.53
N ARG A 366 7.87 3.50 -2.69
CA ARG A 366 6.70 3.49 -1.80
C ARG A 366 7.07 3.15 -0.35
N TYR A 367 7.99 2.21 -0.14
CA TYR A 367 8.49 1.94 1.21
C TYR A 367 9.27 3.14 1.76
N VAL A 368 10.13 3.76 0.94
CA VAL A 368 10.87 4.97 1.35
C VAL A 368 9.92 6.11 1.74
N ASP A 369 8.81 6.28 1.00
CA ASP A 369 7.79 7.29 1.30
C ASP A 369 7.06 6.99 2.62
N ILE A 370 6.68 5.73 2.86
CA ILE A 370 6.09 5.30 4.14
C ILE A 370 7.07 5.56 5.29
N TYR A 371 8.34 5.19 5.11
CA TYR A 371 9.39 5.40 6.09
C TYR A 371 9.56 6.90 6.42
N TRP A 372 9.59 7.75 5.40
CA TRP A 372 9.66 9.20 5.53
C TRP A 372 8.42 9.81 6.23
N GLN A 373 7.23 9.22 6.03
CA GLN A 373 6.00 9.68 6.68
C GLN A 373 5.94 9.31 8.16
N PHE A 374 6.40 8.11 8.52
CA PHE A 374 6.21 7.53 9.86
C PHE A 374 7.42 7.71 10.78
N LYS A 375 8.63 7.40 10.31
CA LYS A 375 9.82 7.32 11.16
C LYS A 375 10.18 8.63 11.85
N PRO A 376 10.05 9.84 11.25
CA PRO A 376 10.35 11.09 11.92
C PRO A 376 9.49 11.36 13.17
N ALA A 377 8.31 10.75 13.27
CA ALA A 377 7.48 10.83 14.47
C ALA A 377 8.11 10.12 15.66
N PHE A 378 8.95 9.11 15.41
CA PHE A 378 9.64 8.32 16.45
C PHE A 378 11.10 8.71 16.66
N SER A 379 11.71 9.43 15.73
CA SER A 379 13.12 9.84 15.77
C SER A 379 13.23 11.28 15.25
N PRO A 380 12.67 12.26 15.98
CA PRO A 380 12.74 13.64 15.57
C PRO A 380 14.18 14.15 15.61
N GLY A 381 14.57 14.91 14.60
CA GLY A 381 15.79 15.70 14.62
C GLY A 381 17.07 15.03 14.09
N ARG A 382 17.22 13.70 14.07
CA ARG A 382 18.42 13.07 13.51
C ARG A 382 18.15 11.68 12.93
N TRP A 383 18.38 11.54 11.61
CA TRP A 383 18.35 10.25 10.93
C TRP A 383 19.73 9.60 10.93
N ASN A 384 19.80 8.37 11.40
CA ASN A 384 21.02 7.56 11.36
C ASN A 384 20.78 6.30 10.52
N PHE A 385 21.23 6.32 9.27
CA PHE A 385 21.07 5.20 8.34
C PHE A 385 21.77 3.92 8.81
N ALA A 386 22.87 4.05 9.54
CA ALA A 386 23.67 2.91 10.01
C ALA A 386 23.24 2.36 11.38
N SER A 387 22.12 2.81 11.92
CA SER A 387 21.63 2.33 13.22
C SER A 387 21.06 0.90 13.12
N LEU A 388 21.19 0.13 14.22
CA LEU A 388 20.55 -1.18 14.35
C LEU A 388 19.02 -1.07 14.21
N GLU A 389 18.44 0.05 14.64
CA GLU A 389 17.01 0.34 14.48
C GLU A 389 16.60 0.42 13.02
N THR A 390 17.40 1.05 12.14
CA THR A 390 17.13 1.06 10.69
C THR A 390 17.18 -0.34 10.08
N VAL A 391 18.11 -1.18 10.53
CA VAL A 391 18.17 -2.59 10.09
C VAL A 391 16.94 -3.36 10.58
N MET A 392 16.47 -3.09 11.79
CA MET A 392 15.24 -3.68 12.33
C MET A 392 14.00 -3.23 11.55
N ASP A 393 13.91 -1.94 11.18
CA ASP A 393 12.83 -1.40 10.32
C ASP A 393 12.78 -2.11 8.97
N LEU A 394 13.95 -2.30 8.31
CA LEU A 394 14.03 -3.03 7.05
C LEU A 394 13.70 -4.52 7.23
N GLY A 395 14.16 -5.14 8.31
CA GLY A 395 13.83 -6.52 8.67
C GLY A 395 12.33 -6.72 8.83
N ALA A 396 11.66 -5.85 9.56
CA ALA A 396 10.21 -5.88 9.76
C ALA A 396 9.45 -5.67 8.44
N ALA A 397 9.90 -4.73 7.60
CA ALA A 397 9.28 -4.45 6.32
C ALA A 397 9.39 -5.63 5.34
N VAL A 398 10.60 -6.17 5.16
CA VAL A 398 10.83 -7.37 4.33
C VAL A 398 10.09 -8.56 4.90
N GLY A 399 10.05 -8.68 6.22
CA GLY A 399 9.36 -9.73 6.95
C GLY A 399 7.86 -9.73 6.68
N LEU A 400 7.19 -8.62 6.91
CA LEU A 400 5.74 -8.49 6.73
C LEU A 400 5.35 -8.51 5.25
N LEU A 401 6.15 -7.91 4.36
CA LEU A 401 5.92 -7.99 2.91
C LEU A 401 6.08 -9.43 2.41
N GLY A 402 7.08 -10.18 2.90
CA GLY A 402 7.29 -11.58 2.55
C GLY A 402 6.16 -12.48 3.05
N LEU A 403 5.72 -12.30 4.30
CA LEU A 403 4.57 -13.03 4.86
C LEU A 403 3.29 -12.73 4.07
N TRP A 404 3.00 -11.46 3.78
CA TRP A 404 1.87 -11.09 2.95
C TRP A 404 1.99 -11.66 1.53
N GLY A 405 3.17 -11.59 0.93
CA GLY A 405 3.44 -12.15 -0.40
C GLY A 405 3.17 -13.65 -0.47
N PHE A 406 3.54 -14.39 0.58
CA PHE A 406 3.18 -15.82 0.72
C PHE A 406 1.66 -16.02 0.73
N LEU A 407 0.93 -15.27 1.57
CA LEU A 407 -0.54 -15.35 1.66
C LEU A 407 -1.18 -14.98 0.32
N PHE A 408 -0.73 -13.92 -0.32
CA PHE A 408 -1.20 -13.47 -1.62
C PHE A 408 -1.01 -14.54 -2.71
N LEU A 409 0.20 -15.09 -2.84
CA LEU A 409 0.50 -16.10 -3.85
C LEU A 409 -0.26 -17.41 -3.59
N LYS A 410 -0.49 -17.78 -2.32
CA LYS A 410 -1.36 -18.89 -1.97
C LYS A 410 -2.81 -18.65 -2.37
N GLN A 411 -3.33 -17.44 -2.23
CA GLN A 411 -4.67 -17.10 -2.69
C GLN A 411 -4.76 -17.06 -4.23
N LEU A 412 -3.71 -16.55 -4.90
CA LEU A 412 -3.63 -16.50 -6.36
C LEU A 412 -3.63 -17.91 -6.97
N GLY A 413 -2.93 -18.87 -6.35
CA GLY A 413 -2.84 -20.26 -6.81
C GLY A 413 -4.09 -21.12 -6.54
N LYS A 414 -5.15 -20.57 -5.90
CA LYS A 414 -6.39 -21.30 -5.60
C LYS A 414 -7.48 -21.15 -6.66
N HIS A 415 -7.37 -20.18 -7.54
CA HIS A 415 -8.39 -19.82 -8.51
C HIS A 415 -7.75 -19.64 -9.90
N ASP A 416 -8.55 -19.80 -10.94
CA ASP A 416 -8.10 -19.59 -12.31
C ASP A 416 -7.46 -18.21 -12.48
N LEU A 417 -6.41 -18.15 -13.29
CA LEU A 417 -5.61 -16.93 -13.48
C LEU A 417 -6.31 -15.84 -14.28
N LEU A 418 -7.32 -16.23 -15.06
CA LEU A 418 -8.16 -15.33 -15.84
C LEU A 418 -9.64 -15.63 -15.56
N PRO A 419 -10.53 -14.63 -15.65
CA PRO A 419 -11.96 -14.87 -15.59
C PRO A 419 -12.41 -15.79 -16.73
N ALA A 420 -13.07 -16.91 -16.40
CA ALA A 420 -13.40 -17.95 -17.38
C ALA A 420 -14.44 -17.47 -18.42
N ASN A 421 -15.43 -16.71 -17.98
CA ASN A 421 -16.63 -16.35 -18.76
C ASN A 421 -16.77 -14.84 -18.95
N ASP A 422 -15.67 -14.10 -19.03
CA ASP A 422 -15.69 -12.66 -19.23
C ASP A 422 -15.77 -12.34 -20.75
N ASN A 423 -16.85 -11.67 -21.18
CA ASN A 423 -17.09 -11.33 -22.59
C ASN A 423 -15.99 -10.45 -23.21
N ARG A 424 -15.17 -9.78 -22.40
CA ARG A 424 -14.01 -9.00 -22.87
C ARG A 424 -12.93 -9.86 -23.51
N ARG A 425 -12.97 -11.18 -23.31
CA ARG A 425 -12.10 -12.14 -23.98
C ARG A 425 -12.27 -12.11 -25.50
N GLU A 426 -13.50 -11.89 -25.98
CA GLU A 426 -13.86 -12.04 -27.38
C GLU A 426 -14.09 -10.71 -28.11
N THR A 427 -14.47 -9.64 -27.43
CA THR A 427 -15.08 -8.46 -28.03
C THR A 427 -14.11 -7.33 -28.43
N GLU A 428 -12.85 -7.34 -28.05
CA GLU A 428 -11.91 -6.32 -28.52
C GLU A 428 -11.13 -6.79 -29.75
N PRO A 429 -11.29 -6.11 -30.91
CA PRO A 429 -10.46 -6.37 -32.08
C PRO A 429 -9.00 -6.11 -31.77
N VAL A 430 -8.13 -6.99 -32.19
CA VAL A 430 -6.68 -6.78 -32.17
C VAL A 430 -6.37 -5.70 -33.19
N HIS A 431 -6.30 -4.43 -32.78
CA HIS A 431 -5.72 -3.41 -33.65
C HIS A 431 -4.25 -3.77 -33.88
N THR A 432 -3.98 -4.29 -35.06
CA THR A 432 -2.61 -4.51 -35.54
C THR A 432 -2.03 -3.16 -35.94
N VAL A 433 -0.71 -3.01 -35.82
CA VAL A 433 -0.02 -1.76 -36.23
C VAL A 433 -0.25 -1.41 -37.72
N SER A 434 -0.73 -2.35 -38.52
CA SER A 434 -1.20 -2.15 -39.89
C SER A 434 -2.43 -1.23 -40.00
N ASP A 435 -3.34 -1.28 -38.99
CA ASP A 435 -4.57 -0.47 -39.03
C ASP A 435 -4.26 1.02 -38.80
N ASP A 436 -3.23 1.33 -37.98
CA ASP A 436 -2.79 2.70 -37.76
C ASP A 436 -2.11 3.31 -39.02
N VAL A 437 -1.50 2.48 -39.85
CA VAL A 437 -0.86 2.91 -41.12
C VAL A 437 -1.89 3.11 -42.22
N GLU A 438 -2.93 2.27 -42.30
CA GLU A 438 -4.01 2.42 -43.28
C GLU A 438 -4.89 3.64 -42.98
N ILE A 439 -5.19 3.92 -41.69
CA ILE A 439 -5.93 5.14 -41.29
C ILE A 439 -5.11 6.40 -41.58
N ALA A 440 -3.80 6.37 -41.38
CA ALA A 440 -2.93 7.52 -41.73
C ALA A 440 -2.80 7.71 -43.26
N ALA A 441 -2.85 6.63 -44.03
CA ALA A 441 -2.81 6.69 -45.49
C ALA A 441 -4.15 7.07 -46.14
N SER A 442 -5.28 6.91 -45.46
CA SER A 442 -6.61 7.29 -45.93
C SER A 442 -6.99 8.75 -45.70
N HIS A 443 -6.17 9.49 -44.91
CA HIS A 443 -6.35 10.92 -44.61
C HIS A 443 -5.20 11.81 -45.11
N GLY A 444 -4.32 11.30 -45.96
CA GLY A 444 -3.32 12.02 -46.74
C GLY A 444 -3.68 11.98 -48.21
#